data_3e8a67de5b9d0ab5016b0f8a28f28100
#
_entry.id   3e8a67de5b9d0ab5016b0f8a28f28100
#
_cell.length_a   1.000
_cell.length_b   1.000
_cell.length_c   1.000
_cell.angle_alpha   90.00
_cell.angle_beta   90.00
_cell.angle_gamma   90.00
#
_symmetry.space_group_name_H-M   'P 1'
#
loop_
_entity.id
_entity.type
_entity.pdbx_description
1 polymer ?
#
loop_
_entity_poly.entity_id
_entity_poly.type
_entity_poly.pdbx_seq_one_letter_code
_entity_poly.pdbx_strand_id
1 'polypeptide(L)'
;MFTGFTDATVDFLWGIRFNNERPWFEAHKETYLSELYRPMKDLGAEIYDFLSEQRPEDPMVCRVSRIYRDARRLHGRGPYKDHLWFCVERPDHPAYLLV
;
A
#
# COMPACT_ATOMS: atom_id res chain seq x y z
N MET A 1 11.90 9.83 -1.00
CA MET A 1 12.74 8.87 -1.75
C MET A 1 12.59 7.47 -1.18
N PHE A 2 12.33 6.50 -2.03
CA PHE A 2 12.17 5.12 -1.57
C PHE A 2 13.54 4.53 -1.20
N THR A 3 13.65 4.02 0.01
CA THR A 3 14.89 3.44 0.53
C THR A 3 14.77 1.94 0.83
N GLY A 4 13.66 1.31 0.45
CA GLY A 4 13.41 -0.10 0.67
C GLY A 4 12.45 -0.37 1.81
N PHE A 5 12.04 -1.62 1.93
CA PHE A 5 11.27 -2.10 3.06
C PHE A 5 12.22 -2.72 4.09
N THR A 6 11.80 -2.74 5.36
CA THR A 6 12.62 -3.22 6.46
C THR A 6 12.02 -4.47 7.10
N ASP A 7 12.74 -5.07 8.05
CA ASP A 7 12.20 -6.17 8.86
C ASP A 7 10.96 -5.71 9.64
N ALA A 8 10.90 -4.44 10.04
CA ALA A 8 9.73 -3.89 10.71
C ALA A 8 8.50 -3.89 9.79
N THR A 9 8.68 -3.70 8.48
CA THR A 9 7.60 -3.82 7.50
C THR A 9 7.01 -5.24 7.50
N VAL A 10 7.89 -6.23 7.45
CA VAL A 10 7.48 -7.64 7.45
C VAL A 10 6.82 -8.01 8.77
N ASP A 11 7.40 -7.58 9.88
CA ASP A 11 6.82 -7.83 11.21
C ASP A 11 5.43 -7.22 11.35
N PHE A 12 5.22 -6.01 10.82
CA PHE A 12 3.90 -5.40 10.85
C PHE A 12 2.90 -6.22 10.04
N LEU A 13 3.25 -6.67 8.84
CA LEU A 13 2.34 -7.44 7.99
C LEU A 13 1.96 -8.77 8.65
N TRP A 14 2.92 -9.47 9.26
CA TRP A 14 2.61 -10.67 10.03
C TRP A 14 1.74 -10.35 11.25
N GLY A 15 2.07 -9.27 11.96
CA GLY A 15 1.30 -8.85 13.13
C GLY A 15 -0.15 -8.57 12.80
N ILE A 16 -0.43 -7.80 11.73
CA ILE A 16 -1.81 -7.48 11.35
C ILE A 16 -2.57 -8.73 10.87
N ARG A 17 -1.86 -9.69 10.27
CA ARG A 17 -2.47 -10.93 9.83
C ARG A 17 -2.99 -11.76 10.99
N PHE A 18 -2.21 -11.84 12.09
CA PHE A 18 -2.57 -12.65 13.26
C PHE A 18 -3.37 -11.88 14.31
N ASN A 19 -3.36 -10.55 14.28
CA ASN A 19 -4.04 -9.70 15.24
C ASN A 19 -4.91 -8.68 14.49
N ASN A 20 -5.79 -9.16 13.64
CA ASN A 20 -6.55 -8.32 12.73
C ASN A 20 -7.75 -7.70 13.44
N GLU A 21 -7.46 -6.77 14.35
CA GLU A 21 -8.45 -6.10 15.16
C GLU A 21 -8.03 -4.66 15.44
N ARG A 22 -8.99 -3.81 15.68
CA ARG A 22 -8.76 -2.37 15.82
C ARG A 22 -7.80 -2.00 16.96
N PRO A 23 -7.89 -2.54 18.18
CA PRO A 23 -6.95 -2.18 19.24
C PRO A 23 -5.50 -2.44 18.88
N TRP A 24 -5.21 -3.58 18.23
CA TRP A 24 -3.85 -3.89 17.80
C TRP A 24 -3.38 -2.89 16.74
N PHE A 25 -4.23 -2.60 15.75
CA PHE A 25 -3.86 -1.67 14.68
C PHE A 25 -3.59 -0.27 15.25
N GLU A 26 -4.45 0.23 16.14
CA GLU A 26 -4.27 1.56 16.73
C GLU A 26 -2.96 1.65 17.50
N ALA A 27 -2.56 0.57 18.18
CA ALA A 27 -1.30 0.52 18.91
C ALA A 27 -0.08 0.50 17.98
N HIS A 28 -0.24 0.06 16.73
CA HIS A 28 0.86 -0.09 15.76
C HIS A 28 0.72 0.83 14.55
N LYS A 29 -0.17 1.82 14.62
CA LYS A 29 -0.47 2.69 13.48
C LYS A 29 0.75 3.48 13.01
N GLU A 30 1.61 3.92 13.91
CA GLU A 30 2.82 4.63 13.52
C GLU A 30 3.78 3.75 12.74
N THR A 31 3.91 2.49 13.15
CA THR A 31 4.71 1.51 12.41
C THR A 31 4.13 1.30 11.01
N TYR A 32 2.82 1.18 10.89
CA TYR A 32 2.16 1.11 9.60
C TYR A 32 2.53 2.30 8.71
N LEU A 33 2.43 3.51 9.26
CA LEU A 33 2.71 4.72 8.47
C LEU A 33 4.18 4.82 8.07
N SER A 34 5.11 4.55 8.99
CA SER A 34 6.54 4.75 8.74
C SER A 34 7.18 3.61 7.96
N GLU A 35 6.75 2.36 8.18
CA GLU A 35 7.43 1.18 7.65
C GLU A 35 6.72 0.55 6.45
N LEU A 36 5.46 0.90 6.22
CA LEU A 36 4.71 0.33 5.11
C LEU A 36 4.12 1.41 4.20
N TYR A 37 3.30 2.30 4.75
CA TYR A 37 2.55 3.24 3.93
C TYR A 37 3.45 4.25 3.21
N ARG A 38 4.34 4.92 3.94
CA ARG A 38 5.26 5.91 3.35
C ARG A 38 6.23 5.27 2.37
N PRO A 39 6.87 4.12 2.68
CA PRO A 39 7.69 3.45 1.67
C PRO A 39 6.91 3.07 0.42
N MET A 40 5.66 2.62 0.55
CA MET A 40 4.83 2.32 -0.62
C MET A 40 4.55 3.57 -1.45
N LYS A 41 4.26 4.70 -0.81
CA LYS A 41 4.06 5.96 -1.52
C LYS A 41 5.32 6.42 -2.23
N ASP A 42 6.47 6.30 -1.56
CA ASP A 42 7.75 6.70 -2.15
C ASP A 42 8.09 5.84 -3.36
N LEU A 43 7.91 4.52 -3.26
CA LEU A 43 8.12 3.61 -4.37
C LEU A 43 7.17 3.94 -5.54
N GLY A 44 5.89 4.15 -5.23
CA GLY A 44 4.91 4.51 -6.24
C GLY A 44 5.25 5.81 -6.95
N ALA A 45 5.72 6.81 -6.20
CA ALA A 45 6.12 8.10 -6.78
C ALA A 45 7.33 7.96 -7.70
N GLU A 46 8.33 7.16 -7.31
CA GLU A 46 9.49 6.93 -8.15
C GLU A 46 9.14 6.18 -9.45
N ILE A 47 8.26 5.19 -9.36
CA ILE A 47 7.80 4.47 -10.55
C ILE A 47 6.96 5.40 -11.43
N TYR A 48 6.11 6.22 -10.83
CA TYR A 48 5.33 7.21 -11.56
C TYR A 48 6.22 8.18 -12.33
N ASP A 49 7.25 8.71 -11.68
CA ASP A 49 8.18 9.64 -12.33
C ASP A 49 8.91 8.97 -13.47
N PHE A 50 9.38 7.74 -13.28
CA PHE A 50 10.07 6.98 -14.33
C PHE A 50 9.16 6.77 -15.54
N LEU A 51 7.93 6.32 -15.32
CA LEU A 51 7.00 6.07 -16.42
C LEU A 51 6.57 7.36 -17.12
N SER A 52 6.42 8.44 -16.37
CA SER A 52 6.07 9.75 -16.94
C SER A 52 7.18 10.28 -17.83
N GLU A 53 8.45 10.04 -17.47
CA GLU A 53 9.60 10.42 -18.34
C GLU A 53 9.63 9.59 -19.61
N GLN A 54 9.25 8.31 -19.55
CA GLN A 54 9.20 7.45 -20.72
C GLN A 54 8.07 7.82 -21.68
N ARG A 55 6.97 8.33 -21.16
CA ARG A 55 5.76 8.62 -21.93
C ARG A 55 5.15 9.97 -21.50
N PRO A 56 5.82 11.09 -21.79
CA PRO A 56 5.36 12.39 -21.30
C PRO A 56 4.00 12.82 -21.87
N GLU A 57 3.59 12.29 -23.00
CA GLU A 57 2.28 12.59 -23.60
C GLU A 57 1.12 11.79 -23.00
N ASP A 58 1.40 10.76 -22.18
CA ASP A 58 0.37 9.93 -21.57
C ASP A 58 0.19 10.34 -20.10
N PRO A 59 -0.91 11.00 -19.74
CA PRO A 59 -1.16 11.30 -18.34
C PRO A 59 -1.43 10.03 -17.53
N MET A 60 -0.80 9.93 -16.36
CA MET A 60 -0.95 8.78 -15.48
C MET A 60 -1.31 9.22 -14.07
N VAL A 61 -1.90 8.30 -13.30
CA VAL A 61 -2.28 8.51 -11.91
C VAL A 61 -1.64 7.41 -11.08
N CYS A 62 -1.06 7.78 -9.94
CA CYS A 62 -0.51 6.82 -8.98
C CYS A 62 -1.39 6.78 -7.74
N ARG A 63 -1.79 5.57 -7.33
CA ARG A 63 -2.61 5.36 -6.13
C ARG A 63 -2.03 4.25 -5.28
N VAL A 64 -2.09 4.44 -3.95
CA VAL A 64 -1.75 3.41 -2.97
C VAL A 64 -3.04 2.91 -2.36
N SER A 65 -3.18 1.59 -2.20
CA SER A 65 -4.38 0.99 -1.64
C SER A 65 -4.55 1.35 -0.17
N ARG A 66 -5.79 1.30 0.29
CA ARG A 66 -6.13 1.49 1.70
C ARG A 66 -5.94 0.16 2.43
N ILE A 67 -5.49 0.25 3.69
CA ILE A 67 -5.34 -0.96 4.51
C ILE A 67 -6.68 -1.50 5.02
N TYR A 68 -7.71 -0.66 5.01
CA TYR A 68 -9.03 -1.07 5.52
C TYR A 68 -9.75 -1.94 4.50
N ARG A 69 -10.33 -3.05 4.97
CA ARG A 69 -11.21 -3.87 4.15
C ARG A 69 -12.57 -3.19 4.01
N ASP A 70 -13.24 -3.44 2.88
CA ASP A 70 -14.62 -3.02 2.72
C ASP A 70 -15.49 -3.76 3.75
N ALA A 71 -16.18 -3.00 4.60
CA ALA A 71 -17.02 -3.57 5.65
C ALA A 71 -18.10 -4.52 5.13
N ARG A 72 -18.53 -4.34 3.88
CA ARG A 72 -19.53 -5.21 3.25
C ARG A 72 -18.96 -6.56 2.81
N ARG A 73 -17.63 -6.74 2.83
CA ARG A 73 -16.93 -7.91 2.30
C ARG A 73 -16.01 -8.57 3.31
N LEU A 74 -16.30 -8.41 4.61
CA LEU A 74 -15.43 -8.98 5.65
C LEU A 74 -15.49 -10.51 5.68
N HIS A 75 -16.66 -11.10 5.55
CA HIS A 75 -16.85 -12.56 5.54
C HIS A 75 -16.14 -13.27 6.69
N GLY A 76 -16.24 -12.71 7.91
CA GLY A 76 -15.59 -13.27 9.08
C GLY A 76 -14.12 -12.90 9.24
N ARG A 77 -13.52 -12.20 8.28
CA ARG A 77 -12.15 -11.69 8.40
C ARG A 77 -12.14 -10.38 9.18
N GLY A 78 -10.98 -10.03 9.73
CA GLY A 78 -10.80 -8.77 10.43
C GLY A 78 -10.89 -7.55 9.51
N PRO A 79 -10.92 -6.34 10.08
CA PRO A 79 -11.16 -5.11 9.29
C PRO A 79 -9.98 -4.63 8.46
N TYR A 80 -8.80 -5.26 8.57
CA TYR A 80 -7.60 -4.80 7.87
C TYR A 80 -7.10 -5.84 6.89
N LYS A 81 -6.50 -5.34 5.79
CA LYS A 81 -5.80 -6.19 4.83
C LYS A 81 -4.42 -6.56 5.38
N ASP A 82 -3.90 -7.71 4.98
CA ASP A 82 -2.53 -8.13 5.28
C ASP A 82 -1.57 -7.87 4.11
N HIS A 83 -1.99 -7.01 3.19
CA HIS A 83 -1.19 -6.59 2.03
C HIS A 83 -1.61 -5.20 1.60
N LEU A 84 -0.71 -4.53 0.89
CA LEU A 84 -0.98 -3.28 0.20
C LEU A 84 -0.58 -3.42 -1.26
N TRP A 85 -1.19 -2.60 -2.10
CA TRP A 85 -0.79 -2.50 -3.49
C TRP A 85 -0.79 -1.02 -3.90
N PHE A 86 -0.06 -0.71 -4.94
CA PHE A 86 -0.23 0.56 -5.63
C PHE A 86 -0.46 0.30 -7.11
N CYS A 87 -1.03 1.29 -7.78
CA CYS A 87 -1.16 1.25 -9.23
C CYS A 87 -0.69 2.56 -9.82
N VAL A 88 -0.02 2.45 -10.96
CA VAL A 88 0.25 3.59 -11.83
C VAL A 88 -0.53 3.30 -13.10
N GLU A 89 -1.51 4.13 -13.40
CA GLU A 89 -2.46 3.83 -14.46
C GLU A 89 -2.73 5.05 -15.32
N ARG A 90 -3.02 4.80 -16.58
CA ARG A 90 -3.76 5.77 -17.38
C ARG A 90 -5.23 5.63 -17.01
N PRO A 91 -6.05 6.68 -17.17
CA PRO A 91 -7.47 6.59 -16.80
C PRO A 91 -8.23 5.43 -17.43
N ASP A 92 -7.76 4.94 -18.60
CA ASP A 92 -8.41 3.88 -19.38
C ASP A 92 -7.66 2.54 -19.37
N HIS A 93 -6.45 2.47 -18.77
CA HIS A 93 -5.63 1.26 -18.78
C HIS A 93 -4.91 1.06 -17.45
N PRO A 94 -5.59 0.54 -16.42
CA PRO A 94 -4.96 0.35 -15.11
C PRO A 94 -3.88 -0.74 -15.14
N ALA A 95 -2.83 -0.51 -14.38
CA ALA A 95 -1.77 -1.48 -14.13
C ALA A 95 -1.54 -1.57 -12.62
N TYR A 96 -1.34 -2.77 -12.08
CA TYR A 96 -1.22 -3.00 -10.65
C TYR A 96 0.09 -3.66 -10.28
N LEU A 97 0.63 -3.26 -9.13
CA LEU A 97 1.72 -3.95 -8.47
C LEU A 97 1.29 -4.28 -7.05
N LEU A 98 1.22 -5.57 -6.73
CA LEU A 98 0.83 -6.06 -5.41
C LEU A 98 2.09 -6.28 -4.55
N VAL A 99 2.04 -5.78 -3.33
CA VAL A 99 3.13 -5.94 -2.38
C VAL A 99 2.62 -6.58 -1.09
#